data_ebf5c44c23442a14614ad85e6fe04f7a
#
_entry.id   ebf5c44c23442a14614ad85e6fe04f7a
#
_cell.length_a   1.000
_cell.length_b   1.000
_cell.length_c   1.000
_cell.angle_alpha   90.00
_cell.angle_beta   90.00
_cell.angle_gamma   90.00
#
_symmetry.space_group_name_H-M   'P 1'
#
loop_
_entity.id
_entity.type
_entity.pdbx_description
1 polymer ?
#
loop_
_entity_poly.entity_id
_entity_poly.type
_entity_poly.pdbx_seq_one_letter_code
_entity_poly.pdbx_strand_id
1 'polypeptide(L)'
;YPGKRYYGGCYCVDETEEIARQRACKLFGAEHANVQPHSGASANLAAFKAMLQPGDTFMGMNLAHGGHLSHGSPVNISGQYFHQVPYSLNDETEQLDYDEIYRVAQECKPKMILAGASAYPRKIDFAKFREIADSVGAFFMVDMAHIAGLVAAGVHESPVPYADVVT
;
A
#
# COMPACT_ATOMS: atom_id res chain seq x y z
N TYR A 1 9.49 -5.70 20.18
CA TYR A 1 9.93 -4.37 19.76
C TYR A 1 11.35 -4.11 20.18
N PRO A 2 12.15 -3.35 19.40
CA PRO A 2 13.49 -2.93 19.79
C PRO A 2 13.51 -2.27 21.17
N GLY A 3 14.52 -2.56 21.97
CA GLY A 3 14.67 -2.04 23.33
C GLY A 3 13.71 -2.62 24.38
N LYS A 4 12.75 -3.44 23.96
CA LYS A 4 11.72 -4.05 24.85
C LYS A 4 11.65 -5.57 24.72
N ARG A 5 12.69 -6.21 24.15
CA ARG A 5 12.74 -7.67 24.02
C ARG A 5 13.01 -8.33 25.37
N TYR A 6 12.38 -9.48 25.61
CA TYR A 6 12.45 -10.19 26.89
C TYR A 6 13.81 -10.85 27.15
N TYR A 7 14.45 -11.38 26.11
CA TYR A 7 15.71 -12.13 26.28
C TYR A 7 16.92 -11.21 26.38
N GLY A 8 17.92 -11.63 27.18
CA GLY A 8 19.21 -10.95 27.28
C GLY A 8 19.98 -10.98 25.95
N GLY A 9 20.83 -10.00 25.73
CA GLY A 9 21.66 -9.91 24.51
C GLY A 9 20.95 -9.43 23.25
N CYS A 10 19.64 -9.10 23.31
CA CYS A 10 18.88 -8.64 22.16
C CYS A 10 19.28 -7.25 21.64
N TYR A 11 20.14 -6.53 22.36
CA TYR A 11 20.64 -5.21 21.91
C TYR A 11 21.35 -5.27 20.55
N CYS A 12 22.05 -6.35 20.24
CA CYS A 12 22.67 -6.54 18.92
C CYS A 12 21.63 -6.64 17.80
N VAL A 13 20.49 -7.30 18.09
CA VAL A 13 19.36 -7.39 17.15
C VAL A 13 18.66 -6.04 17.03
N ASP A 14 18.55 -5.29 18.13
CA ASP A 14 17.99 -3.94 18.14
C ASP A 14 18.81 -2.99 17.25
N GLU A 15 20.15 -3.06 17.32
CA GLU A 15 21.04 -2.29 16.45
C GLU A 15 20.84 -2.66 14.97
N THR A 16 20.76 -3.96 14.66
CA THR A 16 20.53 -4.44 13.28
C THR A 16 19.21 -3.92 12.72
N GLU A 17 18.16 -3.98 13.52
CA GLU A 17 16.84 -3.49 13.12
C GLU A 17 16.86 -1.96 12.93
N GLU A 18 17.51 -1.22 13.83
CA GLU A 18 17.62 0.24 13.70
C GLU A 18 18.41 0.67 12.47
N ILE A 19 19.50 -0.02 12.13
CA ILE A 19 20.25 0.22 10.88
C ILE A 19 19.33 0.01 9.66
N ALA A 20 18.53 -1.06 9.64
CA ALA A 20 17.61 -1.34 8.56
C ALA A 20 16.53 -0.26 8.41
N ARG A 21 15.95 0.18 9.54
CA ARG A 21 14.96 1.26 9.58
C ARG A 21 15.52 2.58 9.04
N GLN A 22 16.70 2.99 9.51
CA GLN A 22 17.36 4.21 9.07
C GLN A 22 17.68 4.18 7.58
N ARG A 23 18.14 3.03 7.08
CA ARG A 23 18.42 2.85 5.65
C ARG A 23 17.16 2.93 4.80
N ALA A 24 16.06 2.31 5.23
CA ALA A 24 14.77 2.40 4.55
C ALA A 24 14.26 3.84 4.51
N CYS A 25 14.27 4.54 5.64
CA CYS A 25 13.89 5.96 5.71
C CYS A 25 14.74 6.82 4.75
N LYS A 26 16.06 6.63 4.77
CA LYS A 26 16.97 7.39 3.91
C LYS A 26 16.78 7.08 2.42
N LEU A 27 16.57 5.80 2.09
CA LEU A 27 16.45 5.35 0.70
C LEU A 27 15.19 5.88 0.04
N PHE A 28 14.07 5.87 0.76
CA PHE A 28 12.75 6.23 0.22
C PHE A 28 12.28 7.63 0.64
N GLY A 29 13.02 8.33 1.49
CA GLY A 29 12.61 9.65 2.00
C GLY A 29 11.44 9.58 2.99
N ALA A 30 11.27 8.45 3.68
CA ALA A 30 10.20 8.25 4.63
C ALA A 30 10.56 8.78 6.03
N GLU A 31 9.58 9.31 6.76
CA GLU A 31 9.77 9.75 8.16
C GLU A 31 9.96 8.58 9.11
N HIS A 32 9.26 7.48 8.86
CA HIS A 32 9.28 6.27 9.67
C HIS A 32 9.36 5.02 8.80
N ALA A 33 9.93 3.96 9.35
CA ALA A 33 9.94 2.64 8.72
C ALA A 33 9.73 1.53 9.76
N ASN A 34 9.04 0.49 9.37
CA ASN A 34 8.92 -0.76 10.10
C ASN A 34 9.46 -1.88 9.21
N VAL A 35 10.49 -2.57 9.68
CA VAL A 35 11.17 -3.64 8.94
C VAL A 35 10.90 -5.03 9.53
N GLN A 36 9.92 -5.15 10.42
CA GLN A 36 9.57 -6.43 11.07
C GLN A 36 8.73 -7.38 10.21
N PRO A 37 7.85 -6.92 9.29
CA PRO A 37 7.11 -7.85 8.44
C PRO A 37 8.06 -8.73 7.63
N HIS A 38 7.75 -10.03 7.59
CA HIS A 38 8.57 -11.03 6.88
C HIS A 38 8.17 -11.22 5.39
N SER A 39 7.13 -10.51 4.95
CA SER A 39 6.65 -10.52 3.56
C SER A 39 5.82 -9.28 3.26
N GLY A 40 5.66 -8.93 1.96
CA GLY A 40 4.75 -7.88 1.53
C GLY A 40 3.31 -8.14 1.98
N ALA A 41 2.85 -9.40 1.93
CA ALA A 41 1.50 -9.76 2.39
C ALA A 41 1.30 -9.48 3.90
N SER A 42 2.30 -9.76 4.74
CA SER A 42 2.23 -9.45 6.17
C SER A 42 2.35 -7.94 6.45
N ALA A 43 3.11 -7.20 5.64
CA ALA A 43 3.16 -5.75 5.70
C ALA A 43 1.79 -5.14 5.36
N ASN A 44 1.17 -5.60 4.26
CA ASN A 44 -0.18 -5.17 3.87
C ASN A 44 -1.21 -5.45 4.96
N LEU A 45 -1.19 -6.65 5.55
CA LEU A 45 -2.11 -6.98 6.63
C LEU A 45 -1.90 -6.09 7.87
N ALA A 46 -0.66 -5.79 8.23
CA ALA A 46 -0.35 -4.89 9.33
C ALA A 46 -0.88 -3.47 9.06
N ALA A 47 -0.68 -2.96 7.84
CA ALA A 47 -1.21 -1.68 7.42
C ALA A 47 -2.75 -1.65 7.47
N PHE A 48 -3.42 -2.67 6.94
CA PHE A 48 -4.88 -2.78 7.02
C PHE A 48 -5.38 -2.76 8.45
N LYS A 49 -4.76 -3.56 9.34
CA LYS A 49 -5.14 -3.60 10.76
C LYS A 49 -4.90 -2.29 11.50
N ALA A 50 -3.96 -1.48 11.06
CA ALA A 50 -3.71 -0.16 11.63
C ALA A 50 -4.76 0.88 11.21
N MET A 51 -5.32 0.77 9.99
CA MET A 51 -6.19 1.78 9.39
C MET A 51 -7.66 1.36 9.29
N LEU A 52 -7.95 0.06 9.31
CA LEU A 52 -9.30 -0.48 9.07
C LEU A 52 -9.78 -1.36 10.22
N GLN A 53 -11.09 -1.43 10.36
CA GLN A 53 -11.78 -2.43 11.18
C GLN A 53 -12.35 -3.56 10.30
N PRO A 54 -12.50 -4.79 10.82
CA PRO A 54 -13.16 -5.86 10.08
C PRO A 54 -14.52 -5.42 9.54
N GLY A 55 -14.74 -5.65 8.24
CA GLY A 55 -15.96 -5.24 7.53
C GLY A 55 -15.89 -3.85 6.89
N ASP A 56 -14.86 -3.06 7.17
CA ASP A 56 -14.68 -1.78 6.47
C ASP A 56 -14.48 -1.97 4.97
N THR A 57 -14.99 -1.02 4.20
CA THR A 57 -14.82 -0.98 2.74
C THR A 57 -13.49 -0.32 2.38
N PHE A 58 -12.76 -0.93 1.47
CA PHE A 58 -11.60 -0.33 0.82
C PHE A 58 -11.62 -0.54 -0.69
N MET A 59 -10.93 0.31 -1.43
CA MET A 59 -10.73 0.14 -2.86
C MET A 59 -9.34 -0.40 -3.14
N GLY A 60 -9.24 -1.32 -4.10
CA GLY A 60 -7.96 -1.87 -4.59
C GLY A 60 -8.08 -2.26 -6.05
N MET A 61 -6.95 -2.39 -6.73
CA MET A 61 -6.94 -2.77 -8.14
C MET A 61 -7.50 -4.17 -8.33
N ASN A 62 -8.33 -4.34 -9.36
CA ASN A 62 -8.87 -5.64 -9.74
C ASN A 62 -7.74 -6.65 -10.02
N LEU A 63 -7.83 -7.84 -9.43
CA LEU A 63 -6.84 -8.90 -9.62
C LEU A 63 -6.65 -9.27 -11.09
N ALA A 64 -7.75 -9.33 -11.86
CA ALA A 64 -7.71 -9.64 -13.29
C ALA A 64 -7.02 -8.56 -14.14
N HIS A 65 -6.88 -7.34 -13.61
CA HIS A 65 -6.25 -6.21 -14.27
C HIS A 65 -4.84 -5.90 -13.73
N GLY A 66 -4.26 -6.82 -13.00
CA GLY A 66 -2.90 -6.71 -12.50
C GLY A 66 -2.75 -6.41 -11.01
N GLY A 67 -3.84 -6.43 -10.24
CA GLY A 67 -3.79 -6.30 -8.79
C GLY A 67 -3.06 -7.47 -8.11
N HIS A 68 -2.91 -7.40 -6.79
CA HIS A 68 -2.30 -8.45 -6.00
C HIS A 68 -3.33 -9.20 -5.14
N LEU A 69 -3.05 -10.47 -4.80
CA LEU A 69 -3.94 -11.28 -3.94
C LEU A 69 -4.25 -10.60 -2.60
N SER A 70 -3.26 -9.95 -1.98
CA SER A 70 -3.43 -9.24 -0.71
C SER A 70 -4.17 -7.89 -0.84
N HIS A 71 -4.63 -7.54 -2.03
CA HIS A 71 -5.44 -6.35 -2.28
C HIS A 71 -6.95 -6.64 -2.31
N GLY A 72 -7.41 -7.67 -1.57
CA GLY A 72 -8.83 -7.95 -1.40
C GLY A 72 -9.34 -9.17 -2.12
N SER A 73 -8.47 -10.04 -2.65
CA SER A 73 -8.92 -11.31 -3.23
C SER A 73 -9.70 -12.14 -2.19
N PRO A 74 -10.84 -12.75 -2.56
CA PRO A 74 -11.66 -13.56 -1.64
C PRO A 74 -10.94 -14.74 -1.00
N VAL A 75 -9.86 -15.23 -1.63
CA VAL A 75 -9.03 -16.32 -1.08
C VAL A 75 -7.94 -15.82 -0.13
N ASN A 76 -7.79 -14.51 0.00
CA ASN A 76 -6.82 -13.87 0.88
C ASN A 76 -7.51 -13.28 2.12
N ILE A 77 -6.78 -13.18 3.22
CA ILE A 77 -7.29 -12.62 4.47
C ILE A 77 -7.86 -11.21 4.28
N SER A 78 -7.28 -10.42 3.38
CA SER A 78 -7.77 -9.07 3.07
C SER A 78 -9.20 -9.06 2.51
N GLY A 79 -9.54 -10.01 1.63
CA GLY A 79 -10.90 -10.15 1.10
C GLY A 79 -11.86 -10.90 2.02
N GLN A 80 -11.35 -11.63 3.02
CA GLN A 80 -12.18 -12.32 4.02
C GLN A 80 -12.58 -11.40 5.19
N TYR A 81 -11.72 -10.45 5.56
CA TYR A 81 -11.93 -9.57 6.71
C TYR A 81 -12.49 -8.21 6.33
N PHE A 82 -12.25 -7.74 5.12
CA PHE A 82 -12.64 -6.42 4.64
C PHE A 82 -13.48 -6.53 3.37
N HIS A 83 -14.24 -5.49 3.08
CA HIS A 83 -15.04 -5.43 1.86
C HIS A 83 -14.27 -4.68 0.77
N GLN A 84 -13.72 -5.42 -0.20
CA GLN A 84 -13.05 -4.80 -1.35
C GLN A 84 -14.08 -4.34 -2.40
N VAL A 85 -13.94 -3.10 -2.85
CA VAL A 85 -14.54 -2.59 -4.08
C VAL A 85 -13.41 -2.41 -5.10
N PRO A 86 -13.36 -3.22 -6.16
CA PRO A 86 -12.26 -3.14 -7.13
C PRO A 86 -12.43 -1.93 -8.04
N TYR A 87 -11.30 -1.29 -8.38
CA TYR A 87 -11.21 -0.45 -9.57
C TYR A 87 -10.46 -1.19 -10.68
N SER A 88 -10.78 -0.85 -11.92
CA SER A 88 -10.29 -1.55 -13.10
C SER A 88 -9.53 -0.62 -14.04
N LEU A 89 -8.86 -1.21 -15.02
CA LEU A 89 -8.32 -0.46 -16.16
C LEU A 89 -9.46 -0.15 -17.14
N ASN A 90 -9.25 0.90 -17.91
CA ASN A 90 -10.09 1.15 -19.07
C ASN A 90 -9.81 0.09 -20.14
N ASP A 91 -10.85 -0.56 -20.65
CA ASP A 91 -10.75 -1.71 -21.55
C ASP A 91 -10.13 -1.36 -22.93
N GLU A 92 -10.26 -0.10 -23.37
CA GLU A 92 -9.72 0.33 -24.68
C GLU A 92 -8.26 0.77 -24.59
N THR A 93 -7.90 1.47 -23.50
CA THR A 93 -6.56 2.07 -23.34
C THR A 93 -5.61 1.22 -22.51
N GLU A 94 -6.15 0.25 -21.76
CA GLU A 94 -5.41 -0.56 -20.79
C GLU A 94 -4.68 0.31 -19.74
N GLN A 95 -5.24 1.47 -19.41
CA GLN A 95 -4.70 2.41 -18.42
C GLN A 95 -5.66 2.61 -17.27
N LEU A 96 -5.12 3.08 -16.13
CA LEU A 96 -5.91 3.56 -15.01
C LEU A 96 -6.75 4.75 -15.46
N ASP A 97 -8.06 4.66 -15.25
CA ASP A 97 -9.02 5.73 -15.50
C ASP A 97 -9.32 6.43 -14.16
N TYR A 98 -8.67 7.54 -13.91
CA TYR A 98 -8.78 8.26 -12.64
C TYR A 98 -10.16 8.88 -12.44
N ASP A 99 -10.87 9.23 -13.51
CA ASP A 99 -12.24 9.75 -13.41
C ASP A 99 -13.19 8.64 -12.97
N GLU A 100 -13.03 7.43 -13.51
CA GLU A 100 -13.79 6.26 -13.09
C GLU A 100 -13.44 5.85 -11.64
N ILE A 101 -12.16 5.86 -11.26
CA ILE A 101 -11.73 5.59 -9.89
C ILE A 101 -12.35 6.61 -8.92
N TYR A 102 -12.38 7.89 -9.29
CA TYR A 102 -13.03 8.94 -8.51
C TYR A 102 -14.54 8.66 -8.36
N ARG A 103 -15.23 8.32 -9.47
CA ARG A 103 -16.67 8.01 -9.47
C ARG A 103 -16.96 6.85 -8.51
N VAL A 104 -16.22 5.75 -8.62
CA VAL A 104 -16.38 4.58 -7.74
C VAL A 104 -16.11 4.93 -6.28
N ALA A 105 -15.09 5.75 -6.00
CA ALA A 105 -14.80 6.20 -4.65
C ALA A 105 -15.94 7.03 -4.05
N GLN A 106 -16.56 7.92 -4.85
CA GLN A 106 -17.71 8.72 -4.42
C GLN A 106 -18.93 7.84 -4.11
N GLU A 107 -19.11 6.76 -4.84
CA GLU A 107 -20.24 5.84 -4.65
C GLU A 107 -20.05 4.95 -3.42
N CYS A 108 -18.90 4.30 -3.26
CA CYS A 108 -18.69 3.33 -2.18
C CYS A 108 -18.14 3.94 -0.88
N LYS A 109 -17.64 5.19 -0.90
CA LYS A 109 -17.10 5.90 0.26
C LYS A 109 -16.15 5.03 1.09
N PRO A 110 -15.05 4.55 0.49
CA PRO A 110 -14.14 3.63 1.16
C PRO A 110 -13.43 4.30 2.32
N LYS A 111 -13.01 3.52 3.31
CA LYS A 111 -12.13 3.98 4.39
C LYS A 111 -10.67 4.08 3.95
N MET A 112 -10.31 3.33 2.90
CA MET A 112 -8.95 3.33 2.36
C MET A 112 -8.98 3.10 0.85
N ILE A 113 -8.09 3.75 0.13
CA ILE A 113 -7.78 3.48 -1.27
C ILE A 113 -6.36 2.93 -1.32
N LEU A 114 -6.21 1.74 -1.92
CA LEU A 114 -4.94 1.05 -2.11
C LEU A 114 -4.53 1.12 -3.58
N ALA A 115 -3.43 1.79 -3.87
CA ALA A 115 -2.78 1.77 -5.16
C ALA A 115 -1.58 0.81 -5.17
N GLY A 116 -1.16 0.42 -6.35
CA GLY A 116 -0.10 -0.56 -6.58
C GLY A 116 -0.61 -1.79 -7.30
N ALA A 117 0.30 -2.47 -7.96
CA ALA A 117 -0.03 -3.61 -8.81
C ALA A 117 1.13 -4.59 -8.93
N SER A 118 0.81 -5.86 -9.18
CA SER A 118 1.81 -6.88 -9.53
C SER A 118 2.16 -6.86 -11.01
N ALA A 119 1.22 -6.47 -11.86
CA ALA A 119 1.34 -6.62 -13.32
C ALA A 119 0.75 -5.41 -14.08
N TYR A 120 1.14 -4.20 -13.68
CA TYR A 120 0.80 -2.97 -14.39
C TYR A 120 2.07 -2.27 -14.84
N PRO A 121 2.40 -2.25 -16.16
CA PRO A 121 3.70 -1.81 -16.67
C PRO A 121 3.78 -0.30 -16.90
N ARG A 122 2.76 0.48 -16.54
CA ARG A 122 2.71 1.92 -16.78
C ARG A 122 2.91 2.69 -15.47
N LYS A 123 3.16 3.99 -15.59
CA LYS A 123 3.27 4.88 -14.43
C LYS A 123 1.93 5.00 -13.70
N ILE A 124 1.99 5.03 -12.39
CA ILE A 124 0.87 5.32 -11.51
C ILE A 124 1.01 6.78 -11.04
N ASP A 125 -0.03 7.57 -11.20
CA ASP A 125 -0.10 8.95 -10.72
C ASP A 125 -0.60 8.96 -9.27
N PHE A 126 0.34 9.00 -8.33
CA PHE A 126 0.03 8.96 -6.90
C PHE A 126 -0.63 10.27 -6.41
N ALA A 127 -0.34 11.39 -7.05
CA ALA A 127 -0.97 12.66 -6.71
C ALA A 127 -2.48 12.61 -6.97
N LYS A 128 -2.90 12.08 -8.13
CA LYS A 128 -4.33 11.88 -8.42
C LYS A 128 -5.01 10.92 -7.45
N PHE A 129 -4.35 9.83 -7.08
CA PHE A 129 -4.90 8.94 -6.04
C PHE A 129 -5.06 9.65 -4.71
N ARG A 130 -4.10 10.52 -4.31
CA ARG A 130 -4.22 11.33 -3.08
C ARG A 130 -5.43 12.25 -3.15
N GLU A 131 -5.62 12.97 -4.26
CA GLU A 131 -6.78 13.84 -4.48
C GLU A 131 -8.10 13.06 -4.35
N ILE A 132 -8.16 11.87 -4.94
CA ILE A 132 -9.35 11.01 -4.85
C ILE A 132 -9.59 10.57 -3.40
N ALA A 133 -8.57 10.12 -2.69
CA ALA A 133 -8.69 9.70 -1.29
C ALA A 133 -9.15 10.86 -0.39
N ASP A 134 -8.58 12.05 -0.56
CA ASP A 134 -8.97 13.25 0.18
C ASP A 134 -10.43 13.62 -0.07
N SER A 135 -10.91 13.48 -1.31
CA SER A 135 -12.28 13.82 -1.68
C SER A 135 -13.35 12.99 -0.95
N VAL A 136 -12.98 11.83 -0.42
CA VAL A 136 -13.87 10.93 0.32
C VAL A 136 -13.44 10.73 1.78
N GLY A 137 -12.36 11.38 2.22
CA GLY A 137 -11.82 11.26 3.57
C GLY A 137 -11.23 9.87 3.87
N ALA A 138 -10.70 9.20 2.84
CA ALA A 138 -10.10 7.88 2.94
C ALA A 138 -8.59 7.96 3.23
N PHE A 139 -8.05 6.96 3.91
CA PHE A 139 -6.62 6.72 3.92
C PHE A 139 -6.12 6.36 2.52
N PHE A 140 -4.91 6.79 2.19
CA PHE A 140 -4.25 6.41 0.95
C PHE A 140 -3.04 5.50 1.26
N MET A 141 -3.12 4.27 0.81
CA MET A 141 -2.05 3.27 0.93
C MET A 141 -1.48 2.94 -0.45
N VAL A 142 -0.16 2.75 -0.52
CA VAL A 142 0.49 2.27 -1.74
C VAL A 142 1.32 1.03 -1.44
N ASP A 143 1.05 -0.04 -2.17
CA ASP A 143 1.94 -1.21 -2.27
C ASP A 143 2.86 -1.02 -3.47
N MET A 144 4.11 -0.66 -3.22
CA MET A 144 5.11 -0.42 -4.28
C MET A 144 6.06 -1.60 -4.47
N ALA A 145 5.79 -2.76 -3.88
CA ALA A 145 6.72 -3.89 -3.84
C ALA A 145 7.36 -4.20 -5.20
N HIS A 146 6.57 -4.23 -6.28
CA HIS A 146 7.06 -4.55 -7.62
C HIS A 146 7.81 -3.39 -8.30
N ILE A 147 7.62 -2.16 -7.87
CA ILE A 147 8.29 -0.96 -8.44
C ILE A 147 9.28 -0.31 -7.48
N ALA A 148 9.47 -0.86 -6.27
CA ALA A 148 10.34 -0.26 -5.25
C ALA A 148 11.77 0.00 -5.73
N GLY A 149 12.33 -0.89 -6.54
CA GLY A 149 13.63 -0.70 -7.16
C GLY A 149 13.67 0.46 -8.15
N LEU A 150 12.60 0.67 -8.91
CA LEU A 150 12.47 1.80 -9.84
C LEU A 150 12.29 3.13 -9.10
N VAL A 151 11.54 3.11 -7.98
CA VAL A 151 11.36 4.26 -7.10
C VAL A 151 12.70 4.64 -6.47
N ALA A 152 13.43 3.67 -5.89
CA ALA A 152 14.75 3.90 -5.29
C ALA A 152 15.78 4.43 -6.31
N ALA A 153 15.67 4.03 -7.56
CA ALA A 153 16.52 4.50 -8.66
C ALA A 153 16.07 5.84 -9.27
N GLY A 154 14.95 6.42 -8.83
CA GLY A 154 14.40 7.66 -9.38
C GLY A 154 13.80 7.51 -10.79
N VAL A 155 13.53 6.27 -11.26
CA VAL A 155 12.95 6.01 -12.60
C VAL A 155 11.43 6.03 -12.57
N HIS A 156 10.84 5.74 -11.42
CA HIS A 156 9.42 5.88 -11.14
C HIS A 156 9.23 6.90 -10.01
N GLU A 157 8.13 7.66 -10.06
CA GLU A 157 7.77 8.59 -9.00
C GLU A 157 7.59 7.86 -7.66
N SER A 158 8.02 8.50 -6.57
CA SER A 158 7.84 7.95 -5.23
C SER A 158 6.42 8.17 -4.71
N PRO A 159 5.76 7.14 -4.16
CA PRO A 159 4.47 7.31 -3.49
C PRO A 159 4.58 7.96 -2.11
N VAL A 160 5.78 7.98 -1.50
CA VAL A 160 5.99 8.38 -0.10
C VAL A 160 5.49 9.80 0.21
N PRO A 161 5.62 10.81 -0.68
CA PRO A 161 5.08 12.15 -0.40
C PRO A 161 3.55 12.23 -0.40
N TYR A 162 2.85 11.22 -0.93
CA TYR A 162 1.40 11.26 -1.15
C TYR A 162 0.63 10.31 -0.24
N ALA A 163 1.22 9.17 0.11
CA ALA A 163 0.55 8.10 0.81
C ALA A 163 0.69 8.21 2.34
N ASP A 164 -0.36 7.81 3.05
CA ASP A 164 -0.33 7.69 4.51
C ASP A 164 0.53 6.49 4.94
N VAL A 165 0.52 5.42 4.14
CA VAL A 165 1.35 4.21 4.34
C VAL A 165 1.81 3.66 3.01
N VAL A 166 3.08 3.22 2.96
CA VAL A 166 3.71 2.54 1.81
C VAL A 166 4.27 1.19 2.26
N THR A 167 4.01 0.14 1.47
CA THR A 167 4.54 -1.22 1.69
C THR A 167 5.35 -1.71 0.51
#